data_c37f0d0c4cc764e91d382365a9359b5e
#
_entry.id   c37f0d0c4cc764e91d382365a9359b5e
#
_cell.length_a   1.000
_cell.length_b   1.000
_cell.length_c   1.000
_cell.angle_alpha   90.00
_cell.angle_beta   90.00
_cell.angle_gamma   90.00
#
_symmetry.space_group_name_H-M   'P 1'
#
loop_
_entity.id
_entity.type
_entity.pdbx_description
1 polymer ?
#
loop_
_entity_poly.entity_id
_entity_poly.type
_entity_poly.pdbx_seq_one_letter_code
_entity_poly.pdbx_strand_id
1 'polypeptide(L)'
;MLTFSIYRALLLACLLPMGVLAQSNVKPPAPVLPVPTPQQLAWHRMEMNAFVHFTTNTFTDLEWGYGDEQPGIFNPTQVDAGQWARTLKETGFKTMILTCKHHDGFCLWPSKYTEHSIKNSPYKNGKGDIVREASDACKKYGLQFGVYLSPWDRNRADYGQASYLTYYRNQLKELFTNYGPVFEMWFDGANGGDGYYGGAKEKRQINGATYYDWPTTLNMVRGIQPNVIFFSDAGPGVRWVGNERGVAGATNWNTISTDTLHAGKPNIEKLLNTGSPDGKQWVPAEVDVSIRPGWFYHAKEDSLVKTPEKLFDIYLTSVGRGSTLLLNVPPDRRGLFHENDVKALRGFASLLKKAFGKNLAFKAVVQADSYRGQSAAYAPLNVTDGNADTYWATDDDKTTGQLEVTLPVAAAVQYIVLQEYIQLGQRVKTFTVEALTKDGWKKITEGTTIGYKRILKIAPIHTTKVRVSITDAKACPLISNLEIY
;
A
#
# COMPACT_ATOMS: atom_id res chain seq x y z
N MET A 1 22.38 91.26 13.27
CA MET A 1 22.87 90.41 14.34
C MET A 1 21.78 89.36 14.59
N LEU A 2 22.00 88.19 14.10
CA LEU A 2 21.02 87.12 14.20
C LEU A 2 21.56 86.14 15.30
N THR A 3 20.76 85.89 16.32
CA THR A 3 21.02 84.93 17.36
C THR A 3 20.32 83.63 17.01
N PHE A 4 21.11 82.53 16.84
CA PHE A 4 20.60 81.19 16.63
C PHE A 4 20.35 80.53 18.02
N SER A 5 19.13 80.07 18.23
CA SER A 5 18.75 79.27 19.42
C SER A 5 18.74 77.80 19.03
N ILE A 6 19.56 76.98 19.75
CA ILE A 6 19.69 75.51 19.51
C ILE A 6 18.76 74.76 20.44
N TYR A 7 17.74 74.12 19.90
CA TYR A 7 16.92 73.15 20.61
C TYR A 7 17.59 71.75 20.65
N ARG A 8 17.96 71.27 21.83
CA ARG A 8 18.40 69.89 22.03
C ARG A 8 17.16 69.04 22.25
N ALA A 9 16.87 68.15 21.30
CA ALA A 9 15.88 67.09 21.47
C ALA A 9 16.57 65.86 22.16
N LEU A 10 16.13 65.51 23.33
CA LEU A 10 16.47 64.24 23.99
C LEU A 10 15.68 63.12 23.36
N LEU A 11 16.35 62.21 22.62
CA LEU A 11 15.77 60.94 22.23
C LEU A 11 15.89 59.94 23.38
N LEU A 12 14.80 59.63 24.06
CA LEU A 12 14.67 58.51 25.00
C LEU A 12 14.55 57.20 24.20
N ALA A 13 15.62 56.45 24.07
CA ALA A 13 15.61 55.11 23.49
C ALA A 13 15.00 54.15 24.54
N CYS A 14 13.75 53.73 24.33
CA CYS A 14 13.16 52.58 25.04
C CYS A 14 13.81 51.30 24.58
N LEU A 15 14.77 50.81 25.31
CA LEU A 15 15.26 49.43 25.19
C LEU A 15 14.20 48.46 25.74
N LEU A 16 13.37 47.95 24.87
CA LEU A 16 12.58 46.73 25.16
C LEU A 16 13.55 45.55 25.21
N PRO A 17 13.55 44.73 26.26
CA PRO A 17 14.30 43.51 26.25
C PRO A 17 13.69 42.56 25.21
N MET A 18 14.38 42.35 24.08
CA MET A 18 14.09 41.20 23.24
C MET A 18 14.45 39.97 24.07
N GLY A 19 13.47 39.39 24.70
CA GLY A 19 13.56 38.05 25.24
C GLY A 19 13.82 37.10 24.08
N VAL A 20 15.08 36.73 23.87
CA VAL A 20 15.46 35.57 23.07
C VAL A 20 14.82 34.40 23.78
N LEU A 21 13.63 33.97 23.33
CA LEU A 21 13.09 32.66 23.69
C LEU A 21 14.11 31.66 23.16
N ALA A 22 14.99 31.20 24.05
CA ALA A 22 15.81 30.03 23.77
C ALA A 22 14.83 28.90 23.42
N GLN A 23 14.73 28.56 22.14
CA GLN A 23 14.05 27.34 21.72
C GLN A 23 14.76 26.21 22.46
N SER A 24 14.13 25.70 23.51
CA SER A 24 14.59 24.51 24.20
C SER A 24 14.65 23.40 23.13
N ASN A 25 15.84 22.91 22.85
CA ASN A 25 16.11 21.90 21.83
C ASN A 25 15.61 20.55 22.37
N VAL A 26 14.28 20.39 22.47
CA VAL A 26 13.64 19.17 22.95
C VAL A 26 13.91 18.09 21.94
N LYS A 27 14.65 17.05 22.34
CA LYS A 27 15.01 15.93 21.45
C LYS A 27 13.78 15.15 21.01
N PRO A 28 13.76 14.67 19.75
CA PRO A 28 12.71 13.79 19.31
C PRO A 28 12.66 12.50 20.14
N PRO A 29 11.48 11.83 20.22
CA PRO A 29 11.38 10.51 20.82
C PRO A 29 12.34 9.50 20.18
N ALA A 30 12.88 8.58 20.99
CA ALA A 30 13.72 7.51 20.46
C ALA A 30 12.89 6.57 19.56
N PRO A 31 13.46 6.04 18.46
CA PRO A 31 12.77 5.06 17.62
C PRO A 31 12.45 3.78 18.39
N VAL A 32 11.27 3.21 18.14
CA VAL A 32 10.89 1.84 18.56
C VAL A 32 11.14 0.91 17.37
N LEU A 33 12.22 0.15 17.46
CA LEU A 33 12.63 -0.75 16.39
C LEU A 33 11.70 -1.97 16.26
N PRO A 34 11.57 -2.54 15.04
CA PRO A 34 12.12 -2.04 13.77
C PRO A 34 11.32 -0.85 13.22
N VAL A 35 11.96 -0.01 12.41
CA VAL A 35 11.34 1.10 11.68
C VAL A 35 11.29 0.82 10.18
N PRO A 36 10.37 1.46 9.42
CA PRO A 36 10.30 1.31 7.98
C PRO A 36 11.52 1.91 7.27
N THR A 37 11.95 1.28 6.18
CA THR A 37 12.88 1.87 5.23
C THR A 37 12.22 3.02 4.45
N PRO A 38 13.00 3.91 3.79
CA PRO A 38 12.44 4.93 2.91
C PRO A 38 11.54 4.36 1.80
N GLN A 39 11.89 3.20 1.25
CA GLN A 39 11.09 2.51 0.23
C GLN A 39 9.76 2.01 0.80
N GLN A 40 9.74 1.46 2.01
CA GLN A 40 8.52 1.03 2.69
C GLN A 40 7.63 2.24 3.07
N LEU A 41 8.20 3.37 3.44
CA LEU A 41 7.45 4.61 3.64
C LEU A 41 6.81 5.10 2.33
N ALA A 42 7.56 5.08 1.23
CA ALA A 42 7.02 5.42 -0.09
C ALA A 42 5.88 4.47 -0.48
N TRP A 43 6.02 3.17 -0.20
CA TRP A 43 4.99 2.16 -0.47
C TRP A 43 3.73 2.40 0.38
N HIS A 44 3.84 2.67 1.68
CA HIS A 44 2.69 3.03 2.52
C HIS A 44 1.88 4.21 1.94
N ARG A 45 2.57 5.21 1.38
CA ARG A 45 1.94 6.40 0.77
C ARG A 45 1.18 6.11 -0.53
N MET A 46 1.38 4.93 -1.14
CA MET A 46 0.59 4.52 -2.32
C MET A 46 -0.86 4.24 -1.94
N GLU A 47 -1.12 3.58 -0.82
CA GLU A 47 -2.45 3.20 -0.30
C GLU A 47 -3.25 2.30 -1.24
N MET A 48 -3.39 2.68 -2.52
CA MET A 48 -4.14 1.95 -3.54
C MET A 48 -3.27 1.64 -4.75
N ASN A 49 -3.00 0.36 -4.94
CA ASN A 49 -2.29 -0.23 -6.07
C ASN A 49 -3.25 -1.08 -6.90
N ALA A 50 -3.01 -1.19 -8.19
CA ALA A 50 -3.79 -2.05 -9.06
C ALA A 50 -2.96 -3.23 -9.57
N PHE A 51 -3.57 -4.42 -9.60
CA PHE A 51 -3.05 -5.59 -10.25
C PHE A 51 -3.71 -5.76 -11.62
N VAL A 52 -2.97 -6.24 -12.61
CA VAL A 52 -3.49 -6.49 -13.97
C VAL A 52 -3.09 -7.90 -14.39
N HIS A 53 -4.06 -8.83 -14.33
CA HIS A 53 -3.91 -10.20 -14.78
C HIS A 53 -4.36 -10.32 -16.25
N PHE A 54 -3.42 -10.58 -17.16
CA PHE A 54 -3.70 -10.67 -18.58
C PHE A 54 -2.67 -11.58 -19.25
N THR A 55 -3.02 -12.85 -19.49
CA THR A 55 -2.18 -13.85 -20.19
C THR A 55 -3.05 -14.73 -21.08
N THR A 56 -2.54 -15.88 -21.53
CA THR A 56 -3.29 -16.93 -22.23
C THR A 56 -4.53 -17.36 -21.45
N ASN A 57 -4.52 -17.26 -20.11
CA ASN A 57 -5.65 -17.61 -19.25
C ASN A 57 -6.92 -16.80 -19.54
N THR A 58 -6.78 -15.52 -19.94
CA THR A 58 -7.92 -14.70 -20.41
C THR A 58 -8.63 -15.32 -21.63
N PHE A 59 -7.91 -16.07 -22.45
CA PHE A 59 -8.41 -16.67 -23.69
C PHE A 59 -8.88 -18.13 -23.53
N THR A 60 -8.30 -18.84 -22.55
CA THR A 60 -8.68 -20.24 -22.25
C THR A 60 -9.83 -20.35 -21.25
N ASP A 61 -10.21 -19.24 -20.61
CA ASP A 61 -11.22 -19.20 -19.53
C ASP A 61 -10.77 -19.99 -18.28
N LEU A 62 -9.45 -20.00 -18.00
CA LEU A 62 -8.82 -20.67 -16.87
C LEU A 62 -8.21 -19.66 -15.91
N GLU A 63 -8.22 -19.98 -14.59
CA GLU A 63 -7.47 -19.22 -13.59
C GLU A 63 -5.99 -19.60 -13.59
N TRP A 64 -5.69 -20.89 -13.77
CA TRP A 64 -4.35 -21.42 -13.87
C TRP A 64 -4.24 -22.25 -15.13
N GLY A 65 -3.56 -21.72 -16.16
CA GLY A 65 -3.23 -22.48 -17.36
C GLY A 65 -2.35 -23.67 -17.03
N TYR A 66 -2.41 -24.72 -17.85
CA TYR A 66 -1.68 -25.96 -17.62
C TYR A 66 -0.20 -25.87 -18.05
N GLY A 67 0.15 -24.86 -18.88
CA GLY A 67 1.50 -24.63 -19.43
C GLY A 67 1.70 -25.23 -20.81
N ASP A 68 0.68 -25.82 -21.43
CA ASP A 68 0.69 -26.34 -22.79
C ASP A 68 -0.10 -25.47 -23.78
N GLU A 69 -0.62 -24.34 -23.31
CA GLU A 69 -1.32 -23.37 -24.12
C GLU A 69 -0.44 -22.88 -25.27
N GLN A 70 -0.95 -22.98 -26.49
CA GLN A 70 -0.21 -22.51 -27.64
C GLN A 70 -0.17 -20.97 -27.64
N PRO A 71 1.00 -20.34 -27.88
CA PRO A 71 1.12 -18.86 -27.92
C PRO A 71 0.11 -18.19 -28.86
N GLY A 72 -0.30 -18.90 -29.91
CA GLY A 72 -1.28 -18.43 -30.89
C GLY A 72 -2.68 -18.14 -30.33
N ILE A 73 -3.00 -18.63 -29.13
CA ILE A 73 -4.29 -18.35 -28.47
C ILE A 73 -4.33 -16.91 -27.92
N PHE A 74 -3.17 -16.32 -27.58
CA PHE A 74 -3.08 -14.95 -27.11
C PHE A 74 -3.20 -13.99 -28.31
N ASN A 75 -4.45 -13.59 -28.59
CA ASN A 75 -4.76 -12.72 -29.73
C ASN A 75 -5.75 -11.60 -29.38
N PRO A 76 -5.39 -10.68 -28.50
CA PRO A 76 -6.23 -9.53 -28.19
C PRO A 76 -6.34 -8.57 -29.37
N THR A 77 -7.53 -7.99 -29.58
CA THR A 77 -7.86 -7.20 -30.76
C THR A 77 -7.70 -5.68 -30.58
N GLN A 78 -7.72 -5.18 -29.32
CA GLN A 78 -7.82 -3.74 -29.03
C GLN A 78 -7.01 -3.34 -27.79
N VAL A 79 -5.84 -3.95 -27.55
CA VAL A 79 -5.05 -3.64 -26.36
C VAL A 79 -4.79 -2.14 -26.26
N ASP A 80 -5.21 -1.56 -25.12
CA ASP A 80 -4.92 -0.18 -24.78
C ASP A 80 -4.49 -0.07 -23.30
N ALA A 81 -3.19 -0.27 -23.05
CA ALA A 81 -2.61 -0.06 -21.73
C ALA A 81 -2.75 1.40 -21.25
N GLY A 82 -2.94 2.34 -22.17
CA GLY A 82 -3.29 3.73 -21.85
C GLY A 82 -4.68 3.86 -21.25
N GLN A 83 -5.66 3.05 -21.68
CA GLN A 83 -6.99 2.99 -21.07
C GLN A 83 -6.89 2.43 -19.64
N TRP A 84 -6.07 1.39 -19.41
CA TRP A 84 -5.83 0.86 -18.07
C TRP A 84 -5.26 1.95 -17.16
N ALA A 85 -4.12 2.53 -17.54
CA ALA A 85 -3.43 3.53 -16.73
C ALA A 85 -4.27 4.79 -16.49
N ARG A 86 -4.98 5.30 -17.50
CA ARG A 86 -5.88 6.45 -17.37
C ARG A 86 -7.02 6.15 -16.38
N THR A 87 -7.69 5.00 -16.51
CA THR A 87 -8.77 4.59 -15.61
C THR A 87 -8.27 4.51 -14.17
N LEU A 88 -7.14 3.84 -13.94
CA LEU A 88 -6.54 3.72 -12.61
C LEU A 88 -6.19 5.09 -12.03
N LYS A 89 -5.56 5.97 -12.81
CA LYS A 89 -5.20 7.31 -12.37
C LYS A 89 -6.43 8.15 -11.99
N GLU A 90 -7.47 8.15 -12.84
CA GLU A 90 -8.72 8.86 -12.61
C GLU A 90 -9.45 8.38 -11.35
N THR A 91 -9.26 7.12 -10.98
CA THR A 91 -9.93 6.49 -9.83
C THR A 91 -9.06 6.42 -8.57
N GLY A 92 -7.88 7.07 -8.60
CA GLY A 92 -7.07 7.33 -7.41
C GLY A 92 -5.96 6.33 -7.14
N PHE A 93 -5.80 5.29 -7.98
CA PHE A 93 -4.69 4.36 -7.88
C PHE A 93 -3.34 5.04 -8.17
N LYS A 94 -2.28 4.53 -7.56
CA LYS A 94 -0.93 5.10 -7.64
C LYS A 94 0.05 4.22 -8.41
N THR A 95 -0.20 2.92 -8.44
CA THR A 95 0.67 1.90 -9.03
C THR A 95 -0.15 0.97 -9.92
N MET A 96 0.46 0.44 -10.97
CA MET A 96 -0.05 -0.67 -11.76
C MET A 96 1.00 -1.78 -11.76
N ILE A 97 0.66 -2.95 -11.24
CA ILE A 97 1.49 -4.16 -11.24
C ILE A 97 0.96 -5.11 -12.31
N LEU A 98 1.79 -5.44 -13.30
CA LEU A 98 1.40 -6.32 -14.40
C LEU A 98 1.89 -7.74 -14.16
N THR A 99 1.04 -8.74 -14.37
CA THR A 99 1.46 -10.15 -14.44
C THR A 99 2.23 -10.40 -15.74
N CYS A 100 3.54 -10.16 -15.73
CA CYS A 100 4.38 -10.32 -16.92
C CYS A 100 4.45 -11.80 -17.39
N LYS A 101 4.41 -12.74 -16.43
CA LYS A 101 4.30 -14.18 -16.65
C LYS A 101 3.56 -14.80 -15.45
N HIS A 102 2.45 -15.49 -15.69
CA HIS A 102 1.72 -16.26 -14.69
C HIS A 102 2.22 -17.72 -14.64
N HIS A 103 1.54 -18.62 -13.90
CA HIS A 103 1.93 -20.03 -13.73
C HIS A 103 1.92 -20.83 -15.03
N ASP A 104 1.18 -20.40 -16.04
CA ASP A 104 1.17 -20.98 -17.39
C ASP A 104 2.53 -20.83 -18.13
N GLY A 105 3.40 -19.96 -17.61
CA GLY A 105 4.73 -19.70 -18.20
C GLY A 105 4.74 -18.80 -19.41
N PHE A 106 3.56 -18.28 -19.87
CA PHE A 106 3.50 -17.41 -21.04
C PHE A 106 4.01 -16.00 -20.70
N CYS A 107 5.01 -15.54 -21.46
CA CYS A 107 5.64 -14.23 -21.27
C CYS A 107 4.95 -13.16 -22.11
N LEU A 108 4.47 -12.07 -21.49
CA LEU A 108 3.88 -10.90 -22.16
C LEU A 108 4.89 -9.98 -22.84
N TRP A 109 6.18 -10.35 -22.88
CA TRP A 109 7.26 -9.67 -23.57
C TRP A 109 8.03 -10.67 -24.45
N PRO A 110 8.76 -10.22 -25.49
CA PRO A 110 9.52 -11.10 -26.36
C PRO A 110 10.80 -11.61 -25.67
N SER A 111 10.63 -12.42 -24.61
CA SER A 111 11.75 -12.98 -23.86
C SER A 111 12.70 -13.76 -24.75
N LYS A 112 14.01 -13.59 -24.51
CA LYS A 112 15.07 -14.31 -25.21
C LYS A 112 15.24 -15.75 -24.71
N TYR A 113 14.61 -16.08 -23.58
CA TYR A 113 14.85 -17.33 -22.86
C TYR A 113 13.74 -18.37 -23.02
N THR A 114 12.66 -18.03 -23.72
CA THR A 114 11.57 -18.96 -24.01
C THR A 114 10.88 -18.64 -25.33
N GLU A 115 10.39 -19.68 -26.02
CA GLU A 115 9.47 -19.53 -27.13
C GLU A 115 8.01 -19.40 -26.70
N HIS A 116 7.68 -19.74 -25.44
CA HIS A 116 6.36 -19.58 -24.87
C HIS A 116 6.13 -18.13 -24.45
N SER A 117 5.94 -17.27 -25.44
CA SER A 117 5.83 -15.83 -25.27
C SER A 117 5.08 -15.14 -26.40
N ILE A 118 4.77 -13.89 -26.19
CA ILE A 118 4.05 -13.01 -27.11
C ILE A 118 4.69 -12.90 -28.51
N LYS A 119 6.02 -13.15 -28.65
CA LYS A 119 6.70 -13.15 -29.95
C LYS A 119 6.20 -14.22 -30.92
N ASN A 120 5.59 -15.29 -30.39
CA ASN A 120 4.99 -16.37 -31.14
C ASN A 120 3.45 -16.29 -31.18
N SER A 121 2.87 -15.20 -30.70
CA SER A 121 1.44 -14.91 -30.81
C SER A 121 1.09 -14.11 -32.06
N PRO A 122 -0.17 -14.12 -32.52
CA PRO A 122 -0.61 -13.28 -33.65
C PRO A 122 -0.61 -11.77 -33.28
N TYR A 123 -0.58 -11.43 -32.00
CA TYR A 123 -0.64 -10.05 -31.55
C TYR A 123 0.48 -9.21 -32.16
N LYS A 124 0.09 -8.15 -32.90
CA LYS A 124 1.01 -7.28 -33.66
C LYS A 124 1.99 -8.07 -34.56
N ASN A 125 1.54 -9.20 -35.11
CA ASN A 125 2.35 -10.11 -35.93
C ASN A 125 3.66 -10.56 -35.24
N GLY A 126 3.57 -10.92 -33.95
CA GLY A 126 4.70 -11.35 -33.11
C GLY A 126 5.63 -10.22 -32.65
N LYS A 127 5.27 -8.95 -32.90
CA LYS A 127 6.05 -7.75 -32.49
C LYS A 127 5.45 -7.06 -31.26
N GLY A 128 4.49 -7.69 -30.59
CA GLY A 128 3.86 -7.16 -29.39
C GLY A 128 4.80 -7.21 -28.19
N ASP A 129 4.62 -6.27 -27.25
CA ASP A 129 5.30 -6.21 -25.97
C ASP A 129 4.37 -5.49 -24.96
N ILE A 130 3.51 -6.25 -24.29
CA ILE A 130 2.53 -5.71 -23.34
C ILE A 130 3.24 -5.09 -22.12
N VAL A 131 4.41 -5.63 -21.73
CA VAL A 131 5.18 -5.09 -20.61
C VAL A 131 5.67 -3.68 -20.93
N ARG A 132 6.14 -3.46 -22.17
CA ARG A 132 6.53 -2.13 -22.67
C ARG A 132 5.33 -1.20 -22.73
N GLU A 133 4.22 -1.65 -23.30
CA GLU A 133 3.01 -0.86 -23.43
C GLU A 133 2.48 -0.41 -22.06
N ALA A 134 2.48 -1.29 -21.05
CA ALA A 134 2.07 -0.99 -19.70
C ALA A 134 3.03 -0.02 -18.97
N SER A 135 4.35 -0.26 -19.09
CA SER A 135 5.37 0.62 -18.51
C SER A 135 5.28 2.04 -19.06
N ASP A 136 5.17 2.18 -20.40
CA ASP A 136 5.06 3.47 -21.07
C ASP A 136 3.75 4.18 -20.70
N ALA A 137 2.65 3.44 -20.55
CA ALA A 137 1.38 3.97 -20.07
C ALA A 137 1.48 4.47 -18.62
N CYS A 138 2.11 3.72 -17.72
CA CYS A 138 2.36 4.17 -16.35
C CYS A 138 3.14 5.49 -16.33
N LYS A 139 4.23 5.56 -17.09
CA LYS A 139 5.04 6.78 -17.22
C LYS A 139 4.20 7.96 -17.74
N LYS A 140 3.40 7.75 -18.79
CA LYS A 140 2.55 8.78 -19.39
C LYS A 140 1.52 9.35 -18.43
N TYR A 141 0.88 8.49 -17.63
CA TYR A 141 -0.20 8.91 -16.71
C TYR A 141 0.26 9.17 -15.27
N GLY A 142 1.57 9.05 -14.98
CA GLY A 142 2.15 9.32 -13.67
C GLY A 142 1.73 8.29 -12.62
N LEU A 143 1.70 7.01 -13.01
CA LEU A 143 1.62 5.85 -12.12
C LEU A 143 3.01 5.27 -11.92
N GLN A 144 3.24 4.63 -10.76
CA GLN A 144 4.38 3.74 -10.58
C GLN A 144 4.12 2.43 -11.34
N PHE A 145 5.18 1.84 -11.88
CA PHE A 145 5.08 0.54 -12.57
C PHE A 145 5.63 -0.57 -11.69
N GLY A 146 4.90 -1.67 -11.57
CA GLY A 146 5.32 -2.88 -10.90
C GLY A 146 5.23 -4.09 -11.82
N VAL A 147 5.94 -5.15 -11.49
CA VAL A 147 5.97 -6.40 -12.25
C VAL A 147 5.71 -7.60 -11.34
N TYR A 148 4.96 -8.55 -11.84
CA TYR A 148 4.81 -9.89 -11.28
C TYR A 148 5.45 -10.88 -12.23
N LEU A 149 6.29 -11.77 -11.71
CA LEU A 149 6.87 -12.89 -12.45
C LEU A 149 6.70 -14.15 -11.60
N SER A 150 5.77 -15.03 -12.00
CA SER A 150 5.54 -16.28 -11.29
C SER A 150 6.83 -17.08 -11.12
N PRO A 151 7.18 -17.45 -9.87
CA PRO A 151 8.30 -18.36 -9.64
C PRO A 151 7.98 -19.78 -10.08
N TRP A 152 6.70 -20.18 -10.03
CA TRP A 152 6.23 -21.45 -10.56
C TRP A 152 5.96 -21.33 -12.06
N ASP A 153 6.48 -22.27 -12.84
CA ASP A 153 6.36 -22.27 -14.29
C ASP A 153 5.97 -23.67 -14.79
N ARG A 154 4.71 -23.81 -15.16
CA ARG A 154 4.11 -25.08 -15.58
C ARG A 154 4.51 -25.48 -17.01
N ASN A 155 5.03 -24.54 -17.82
CA ASN A 155 5.53 -24.81 -19.17
C ASN A 155 6.94 -25.44 -19.13
N ARG A 156 7.81 -24.99 -18.22
CA ARG A 156 9.25 -25.29 -18.24
C ARG A 156 9.58 -26.73 -17.89
N ALA A 157 10.31 -27.41 -18.80
CA ALA A 157 10.78 -28.79 -18.59
C ALA A 157 11.72 -28.95 -17.40
N ASP A 158 12.50 -27.93 -17.07
CA ASP A 158 13.49 -27.94 -15.98
C ASP A 158 12.99 -27.29 -14.68
N TYR A 159 11.68 -26.97 -14.54
CA TYR A 159 11.13 -26.53 -13.27
C TYR A 159 11.38 -27.57 -12.18
N GLY A 160 11.87 -27.12 -11.04
CA GLY A 160 12.28 -28.00 -9.92
C GLY A 160 13.77 -28.39 -9.96
N GLN A 161 14.51 -28.06 -11.05
CA GLN A 161 15.95 -28.27 -11.20
C GLN A 161 16.73 -26.94 -11.00
N ALA A 162 18.02 -27.03 -10.75
CA ALA A 162 18.89 -25.86 -10.56
C ALA A 162 19.00 -24.97 -11.83
N SER A 163 18.92 -25.57 -13.02
CA SER A 163 18.94 -24.83 -14.31
C SER A 163 17.80 -23.87 -14.45
N TYR A 164 16.62 -24.17 -13.89
CA TYR A 164 15.48 -23.28 -13.89
C TYR A 164 15.77 -21.94 -13.21
N LEU A 165 16.54 -21.92 -12.13
CA LEU A 165 16.87 -20.68 -11.44
C LEU A 165 17.67 -19.72 -12.32
N THR A 166 18.55 -20.24 -13.17
CA THR A 166 19.26 -19.41 -14.14
C THR A 166 18.31 -18.81 -15.16
N TYR A 167 17.37 -19.59 -15.69
CA TYR A 167 16.31 -19.13 -16.58
C TYR A 167 15.46 -18.05 -15.92
N TYR A 168 14.96 -18.29 -14.74
CA TYR A 168 14.11 -17.36 -13.98
C TYR A 168 14.81 -16.03 -13.68
N ARG A 169 16.07 -16.10 -13.22
CA ARG A 169 16.90 -14.91 -12.96
C ARG A 169 17.22 -14.12 -14.24
N ASN A 170 17.39 -14.78 -15.36
CA ASN A 170 17.58 -14.11 -16.64
C ASN A 170 16.32 -13.36 -17.10
N GLN A 171 15.13 -13.91 -16.88
CA GLN A 171 13.86 -13.21 -17.12
C GLN A 171 13.71 -12.00 -16.21
N LEU A 172 14.05 -12.10 -14.91
CA LEU A 172 14.10 -10.95 -14.01
C LEU A 172 15.04 -9.87 -14.52
N LYS A 173 16.24 -10.23 -14.99
CA LYS A 173 17.19 -9.27 -15.60
C LYS A 173 16.57 -8.56 -16.81
N GLU A 174 15.87 -9.26 -17.70
CA GLU A 174 15.16 -8.62 -18.82
C GLU A 174 14.16 -7.57 -18.31
N LEU A 175 13.33 -7.92 -17.34
CA LEU A 175 12.31 -7.02 -16.81
C LEU A 175 12.91 -5.80 -16.12
N PHE A 176 13.97 -5.97 -15.35
CA PHE A 176 14.59 -4.87 -14.58
C PHE A 176 15.57 -4.00 -15.39
N THR A 177 16.01 -4.43 -16.56
CA THR A 177 16.90 -3.64 -17.41
C THR A 177 16.20 -2.95 -18.58
N ASN A 178 15.09 -3.52 -19.08
CA ASN A 178 14.52 -3.05 -20.34
C ASN A 178 13.30 -2.14 -20.17
N TYR A 179 12.60 -2.15 -19.05
CA TYR A 179 11.26 -1.56 -18.90
C TYR A 179 11.20 -0.35 -17.98
N GLY A 180 12.35 0.29 -17.71
CA GLY A 180 12.44 1.48 -16.83
C GLY A 180 12.39 1.14 -15.35
N PRO A 181 12.10 2.13 -14.49
CA PRO A 181 12.03 1.91 -13.06
C PRO A 181 10.86 1.00 -12.68
N VAL A 182 11.15 -0.03 -11.88
CA VAL A 182 10.17 -0.92 -11.27
C VAL A 182 10.02 -0.56 -9.80
N PHE A 183 8.83 -0.14 -9.40
CA PHE A 183 8.54 0.24 -8.02
C PHE A 183 8.38 -0.99 -7.11
N GLU A 184 7.65 -2.00 -7.59
CA GLU A 184 7.35 -3.21 -6.85
C GLU A 184 7.55 -4.46 -7.70
N MET A 185 8.25 -5.46 -7.13
CA MET A 185 8.37 -6.81 -7.68
C MET A 185 7.53 -7.75 -6.84
N TRP A 186 6.58 -8.41 -7.47
CA TRP A 186 5.63 -9.30 -6.83
C TRP A 186 5.97 -10.77 -7.09
N PHE A 187 6.33 -11.50 -6.03
CA PHE A 187 6.65 -12.93 -6.05
C PHE A 187 5.51 -13.73 -5.43
N ASP A 188 4.85 -14.55 -6.26
CA ASP A 188 3.76 -15.42 -5.83
C ASP A 188 4.25 -16.55 -4.92
N GLY A 189 3.41 -16.93 -3.96
CA GLY A 189 3.67 -18.04 -3.05
C GLY A 189 3.37 -19.43 -3.64
N ALA A 190 2.60 -19.51 -4.74
CA ALA A 190 2.32 -20.77 -5.41
C ALA A 190 3.62 -21.37 -6.01
N ASN A 191 3.92 -22.63 -5.69
CA ASN A 191 5.25 -23.18 -5.95
C ASN A 191 5.27 -24.66 -6.36
N GLY A 192 4.15 -25.22 -6.79
CA GLY A 192 4.12 -26.59 -7.28
C GLY A 192 2.74 -27.16 -7.48
N GLY A 193 2.67 -28.17 -8.30
CA GLY A 193 1.43 -28.84 -8.71
C GLY A 193 1.62 -29.63 -9.99
N ASP A 194 0.51 -29.99 -10.61
CA ASP A 194 0.48 -30.58 -11.94
C ASP A 194 0.85 -29.53 -13.00
N GLY A 195 1.34 -29.98 -14.13
CA GLY A 195 1.72 -29.09 -15.23
C GLY A 195 2.23 -29.85 -16.45
N TYR A 196 2.36 -29.14 -17.54
CA TYR A 196 2.90 -29.65 -18.81
C TYR A 196 4.38 -30.04 -18.70
N TYR A 197 5.20 -29.18 -18.09
CA TYR A 197 6.62 -29.37 -17.83
C TYR A 197 7.40 -29.92 -19.05
N GLY A 198 7.22 -29.25 -20.21
CA GLY A 198 7.89 -29.64 -21.45
C GLY A 198 7.43 -30.97 -22.03
N GLY A 199 6.22 -31.41 -21.71
CA GLY A 199 5.64 -32.67 -22.17
C GLY A 199 5.66 -33.81 -21.16
N ALA A 200 6.28 -33.63 -19.99
CA ALA A 200 6.30 -34.65 -18.94
C ALA A 200 4.89 -34.91 -18.35
N LYS A 201 4.03 -33.87 -18.30
CA LYS A 201 2.63 -33.96 -17.82
C LYS A 201 2.53 -34.63 -16.45
N GLU A 202 3.26 -34.12 -15.50
CA GLU A 202 3.41 -34.68 -14.16
C GLU A 202 3.10 -33.66 -13.05
N LYS A 203 3.15 -34.12 -11.80
CA LYS A 203 3.10 -33.25 -10.63
C LYS A 203 4.50 -33.03 -10.10
N ARG A 204 4.90 -31.76 -9.93
CA ARG A 204 6.17 -31.37 -9.31
C ARG A 204 5.95 -30.62 -8.02
N GLN A 205 6.78 -30.89 -7.05
CA GLN A 205 6.83 -30.18 -5.78
C GLN A 205 8.28 -29.81 -5.50
N ILE A 206 8.48 -28.67 -4.89
CA ILE A 206 9.80 -28.18 -4.50
C ILE A 206 9.83 -27.88 -2.99
N ASN A 207 11.02 -27.78 -2.43
CA ASN A 207 11.17 -27.23 -1.09
C ASN A 207 11.07 -25.71 -1.16
N GLY A 208 9.91 -25.13 -0.83
CA GLY A 208 9.64 -23.69 -0.92
C GLY A 208 10.57 -22.84 -0.06
N ALA A 209 11.17 -23.41 0.99
CA ALA A 209 12.10 -22.66 1.84
C ALA A 209 13.48 -22.46 1.20
N THR A 210 13.92 -23.39 0.33
CA THR A 210 15.31 -23.41 -0.15
C THR A 210 15.49 -23.38 -1.67
N TYR A 211 14.54 -23.93 -2.43
CA TYR A 211 14.69 -24.15 -3.86
C TYR A 211 15.01 -22.88 -4.64
N TYR A 212 14.28 -21.78 -4.41
CA TYR A 212 14.43 -20.56 -5.21
C TYR A 212 15.69 -19.76 -4.90
N ASP A 213 16.41 -20.08 -3.81
CA ASP A 213 17.58 -19.30 -3.36
C ASP A 213 17.26 -17.78 -3.41
N TRP A 214 16.21 -17.40 -2.67
CA TRP A 214 15.72 -16.03 -2.63
C TRP A 214 16.80 -15.00 -2.28
N PRO A 215 17.72 -15.24 -1.34
CA PRO A 215 18.76 -14.26 -1.02
C PRO A 215 19.57 -13.86 -2.26
N THR A 216 20.04 -14.83 -3.07
CA THR A 216 20.78 -14.57 -4.31
C THR A 216 19.92 -13.84 -5.33
N THR A 217 18.66 -14.27 -5.52
CA THR A 217 17.73 -13.67 -6.47
C THR A 217 17.39 -12.22 -6.12
N LEU A 218 17.06 -11.93 -4.85
CA LEU A 218 16.75 -10.58 -4.38
C LEU A 218 17.97 -9.64 -4.45
N ASN A 219 19.16 -10.14 -4.08
CA ASN A 219 20.39 -9.36 -4.18
C ASN A 219 20.74 -9.01 -5.64
N MET A 220 20.53 -9.94 -6.57
CA MET A 220 20.71 -9.68 -8.01
C MET A 220 19.78 -8.54 -8.49
N VAL A 221 18.50 -8.60 -8.12
CA VAL A 221 17.52 -7.57 -8.53
C VAL A 221 17.86 -6.22 -7.89
N ARG A 222 18.21 -6.18 -6.60
CA ARG A 222 18.67 -4.94 -5.93
C ARG A 222 19.93 -4.37 -6.55
N GLY A 223 20.84 -5.21 -7.06
CA GLY A 223 22.02 -4.77 -7.78
C GLY A 223 21.70 -4.02 -9.09
N ILE A 224 20.54 -4.31 -9.70
CA ILE A 224 20.07 -3.62 -10.91
C ILE A 224 19.24 -2.38 -10.52
N GLN A 225 18.27 -2.53 -9.61
CA GLN A 225 17.40 -1.45 -9.14
C GLN A 225 17.30 -1.45 -7.59
N PRO A 226 18.12 -0.65 -6.89
CA PRO A 226 18.24 -0.70 -5.43
C PRO A 226 16.99 -0.25 -4.68
N ASN A 227 16.12 0.52 -5.33
CA ASN A 227 14.91 1.10 -4.70
C ASN A 227 13.65 0.24 -4.87
N VAL A 228 13.74 -0.94 -5.53
CA VAL A 228 12.59 -1.82 -5.68
C VAL A 228 12.12 -2.37 -4.34
N ILE A 229 10.81 -2.40 -4.11
CA ILE A 229 10.22 -3.12 -2.99
C ILE A 229 9.82 -4.53 -3.43
N PHE A 230 10.01 -5.51 -2.54
CA PHE A 230 9.67 -6.90 -2.83
C PHE A 230 8.44 -7.31 -2.04
N PHE A 231 7.44 -7.77 -2.74
CA PHE A 231 6.34 -8.54 -2.17
C PHE A 231 6.66 -10.05 -2.24
N SER A 232 6.41 -10.75 -1.16
CA SER A 232 6.13 -12.18 -1.13
C SER A 232 5.30 -12.49 0.11
N ASP A 233 4.81 -13.73 0.27
CA ASP A 233 4.00 -14.11 1.44
C ASP A 233 4.65 -13.70 2.76
N ALA A 234 5.96 -13.81 2.87
CA ALA A 234 6.71 -13.57 4.09
C ALA A 234 7.71 -12.39 4.03
N GLY A 235 7.61 -11.53 3.02
CA GLY A 235 8.54 -10.39 2.83
C GLY A 235 9.72 -10.72 1.91
N PRO A 236 10.82 -9.94 1.95
CA PRO A 236 11.25 -9.05 3.05
C PRO A 236 10.75 -7.60 2.97
N GLY A 237 10.22 -7.14 1.85
CA GLY A 237 9.75 -5.75 1.69
C GLY A 237 8.36 -5.56 2.28
N VAL A 238 7.40 -6.26 1.71
CA VAL A 238 6.00 -6.33 2.14
C VAL A 238 5.55 -7.79 2.17
N ARG A 239 4.51 -8.09 2.95
CA ARG A 239 3.97 -9.44 3.10
C ARG A 239 2.55 -9.53 2.59
N TRP A 240 2.16 -10.71 2.17
CA TRP A 240 0.75 -11.03 1.96
C TRP A 240 -0.06 -10.88 3.25
N VAL A 241 -1.30 -10.41 3.15
CA VAL A 241 -2.21 -10.26 4.30
C VAL A 241 -2.79 -11.59 4.81
N GLY A 242 -2.50 -12.71 4.13
CA GLY A 242 -2.99 -14.04 4.52
C GLY A 242 -4.41 -14.37 4.04
N ASN A 243 -4.97 -13.58 3.13
CA ASN A 243 -6.25 -13.87 2.48
C ASN A 243 -6.48 -12.99 1.26
N GLU A 244 -7.31 -13.45 0.31
CA GLU A 244 -7.68 -12.73 -0.92
C GLU A 244 -9.09 -12.10 -0.85
N ARG A 245 -9.57 -11.81 0.36
CA ARG A 245 -10.94 -11.29 0.58
C ARG A 245 -11.00 -9.78 0.70
N GLY A 246 -9.88 -9.10 0.65
CA GLY A 246 -9.81 -7.65 0.84
C GLY A 246 -9.81 -7.21 2.31
N VAL A 247 -9.32 -8.04 3.25
CA VAL A 247 -9.47 -7.80 4.68
C VAL A 247 -8.15 -7.94 5.44
N ALA A 248 -7.63 -6.83 5.94
CA ALA A 248 -6.57 -6.80 6.93
C ALA A 248 -7.12 -7.03 8.35
N GLY A 249 -6.29 -7.49 9.26
CA GLY A 249 -6.63 -7.66 10.68
C GLY A 249 -7.13 -6.36 11.32
N ALA A 250 -8.12 -6.46 12.19
CA ALA A 250 -8.51 -5.33 13.03
C ALA A 250 -7.36 -4.88 13.93
N THR A 251 -6.55 -5.81 14.42
CA THR A 251 -5.21 -5.57 14.95
C THR A 251 -4.22 -5.86 13.82
N ASN A 252 -3.40 -4.88 13.44
CA ASN A 252 -2.44 -5.01 12.37
C ASN A 252 -1.11 -4.33 12.73
N TRP A 253 -0.11 -5.14 13.03
CA TRP A 253 1.26 -4.70 13.25
C TRP A 253 2.03 -4.77 11.93
N ASN A 254 2.77 -3.72 11.61
CA ASN A 254 3.68 -3.71 10.46
C ASN A 254 4.97 -4.51 10.72
N THR A 255 5.13 -5.03 11.92
CA THR A 255 6.29 -5.81 12.35
C THR A 255 5.96 -7.30 12.41
N ILE A 256 6.95 -8.14 12.05
CA ILE A 256 6.86 -9.60 12.06
C ILE A 256 8.29 -10.18 12.17
N SER A 257 8.44 -11.39 12.70
CA SER A 257 9.70 -12.13 12.62
C SER A 257 9.64 -13.13 11.46
N THR A 258 10.53 -12.95 10.48
CA THR A 258 10.52 -13.73 9.24
C THR A 258 11.50 -14.92 9.23
N ASP A 259 12.28 -15.11 10.30
CA ASP A 259 13.37 -16.09 10.36
C ASP A 259 12.93 -17.54 10.02
N THR A 260 11.67 -17.86 10.28
CA THR A 260 11.10 -19.20 10.02
C THR A 260 10.00 -19.18 8.95
N LEU A 261 9.80 -18.05 8.28
CA LEU A 261 8.76 -17.88 7.26
C LEU A 261 9.36 -18.01 5.86
N HIS A 262 8.56 -18.51 4.94
CA HIS A 262 8.87 -18.53 3.51
C HIS A 262 7.55 -18.50 2.71
N ALA A 263 7.62 -18.12 1.44
CA ALA A 263 6.49 -18.13 0.53
C ALA A 263 5.90 -19.55 0.42
N GLY A 264 4.57 -19.64 0.43
CA GLY A 264 3.83 -20.91 0.38
C GLY A 264 3.89 -21.73 1.66
N LYS A 265 4.39 -21.20 2.80
CA LYS A 265 4.34 -21.91 4.09
C LYS A 265 2.90 -22.02 4.59
N PRO A 266 2.40 -23.21 4.92
CA PRO A 266 1.04 -23.37 5.40
C PRO A 266 0.86 -22.88 6.84
N ASN A 267 -0.37 -22.56 7.22
CA ASN A 267 -0.82 -22.21 8.58
C ASN A 267 -0.16 -20.96 9.18
N ILE A 268 0.22 -20.01 8.34
CA ILE A 268 0.76 -18.70 8.79
C ILE A 268 -0.19 -17.53 8.53
N GLU A 269 -1.34 -17.76 7.92
CA GLU A 269 -2.29 -16.73 7.45
C GLU A 269 -2.72 -15.79 8.58
N LYS A 270 -2.98 -16.33 9.78
CA LYS A 270 -3.33 -15.53 10.96
C LYS A 270 -2.19 -14.58 11.35
N LEU A 271 -0.95 -15.07 11.37
CA LEU A 271 0.23 -14.28 11.68
C LEU A 271 0.47 -13.20 10.60
N LEU A 272 0.31 -13.56 9.32
CA LEU A 272 0.42 -12.60 8.21
C LEU A 272 -0.66 -11.50 8.30
N ASN A 273 -1.88 -11.87 8.74
CA ASN A 273 -2.99 -10.93 8.86
C ASN A 273 -2.81 -9.92 9.99
N THR A 274 -2.27 -10.34 11.13
CA THR A 274 -2.18 -9.48 12.33
C THR A 274 -0.80 -8.87 12.54
N GLY A 275 0.26 -9.45 11.96
CA GLY A 275 1.63 -9.15 12.36
C GLY A 275 1.91 -9.50 13.82
N SER A 276 2.98 -8.96 14.38
CA SER A 276 3.37 -9.17 15.78
C SER A 276 3.91 -7.88 16.40
N PRO A 277 3.49 -7.50 17.62
CA PRO A 277 4.05 -6.33 18.31
C PRO A 277 5.57 -6.47 18.54
N ASP A 278 6.08 -7.70 18.68
CA ASP A 278 7.48 -8.00 18.98
C ASP A 278 8.25 -8.52 17.75
N GLY A 279 7.71 -8.29 16.55
CA GLY A 279 8.34 -8.64 15.29
C GLY A 279 9.69 -7.94 15.10
N LYS A 280 10.67 -8.67 14.57
CA LYS A 280 12.06 -8.21 14.40
C LYS A 280 12.28 -7.42 13.11
N GLN A 281 11.40 -7.53 12.13
CA GLN A 281 11.48 -6.85 10.84
C GLN A 281 10.21 -6.01 10.61
N TRP A 282 10.39 -4.86 9.92
CA TRP A 282 9.26 -4.08 9.39
C TRP A 282 8.85 -4.69 8.06
N VAL A 283 7.71 -5.36 8.03
CA VAL A 283 7.16 -6.04 6.83
C VAL A 283 5.64 -5.80 6.82
N PRO A 284 5.19 -4.66 6.29
CA PRO A 284 3.77 -4.31 6.29
C PRO A 284 2.96 -5.24 5.38
N ALA A 285 1.67 -5.39 5.69
CA ALA A 285 0.78 -6.26 4.93
C ALA A 285 0.21 -5.56 3.71
N GLU A 286 0.22 -6.24 2.56
CA GLU A 286 -0.54 -5.89 1.37
C GLU A 286 -1.80 -6.75 1.27
N VAL A 287 -2.91 -6.10 0.91
CA VAL A 287 -4.22 -6.72 0.77
C VAL A 287 -4.55 -6.85 -0.71
N ASP A 288 -4.36 -8.02 -1.25
CA ASP A 288 -4.73 -8.38 -2.61
C ASP A 288 -6.17 -8.89 -2.68
N VAL A 289 -6.89 -8.47 -3.69
CA VAL A 289 -8.28 -8.89 -3.95
C VAL A 289 -8.64 -8.57 -5.40
N SER A 290 -9.40 -9.44 -6.05
CA SER A 290 -9.90 -9.15 -7.39
C SER A 290 -11.22 -8.37 -7.37
N ILE A 291 -11.44 -7.49 -8.34
CA ILE A 291 -12.72 -6.81 -8.58
C ILE A 291 -13.82 -7.79 -9.03
N ARG A 292 -13.42 -8.92 -9.62
CA ARG A 292 -14.25 -10.04 -10.08
C ARG A 292 -14.12 -11.24 -9.14
N PRO A 293 -14.90 -12.31 -9.31
CA PRO A 293 -14.66 -13.58 -8.59
C PRO A 293 -13.29 -14.17 -8.89
N GLY A 294 -12.90 -14.24 -10.17
CA GLY A 294 -11.61 -14.75 -10.63
C GLY A 294 -10.52 -13.67 -10.70
N TRP A 295 -9.27 -14.11 -10.87
CA TRP A 295 -8.11 -13.23 -11.11
C TRP A 295 -8.00 -12.84 -12.58
N PHE A 296 -8.36 -13.73 -13.51
CA PHE A 296 -8.46 -13.45 -14.93
C PHE A 296 -9.89 -13.06 -15.32
N TYR A 297 -10.04 -12.49 -16.52
CA TYR A 297 -11.33 -12.14 -17.06
C TYR A 297 -12.09 -13.39 -17.53
N HIS A 298 -13.32 -13.52 -17.06
CA HIS A 298 -14.30 -14.49 -17.50
C HIS A 298 -15.60 -13.76 -17.89
N ALA A 299 -16.09 -13.94 -19.11
CA ALA A 299 -17.29 -13.23 -19.59
C ALA A 299 -18.53 -13.56 -18.74
N LYS A 300 -18.64 -14.79 -18.20
CA LYS A 300 -19.71 -15.21 -17.28
C LYS A 300 -19.75 -14.42 -15.97
N GLU A 301 -18.67 -13.69 -15.64
CA GLU A 301 -18.54 -12.90 -14.41
C GLU A 301 -18.87 -11.41 -14.61
N ASP A 302 -19.28 -10.97 -15.81
CA ASP A 302 -19.56 -9.56 -16.09
C ASP A 302 -20.65 -8.96 -15.18
N SER A 303 -21.61 -9.78 -14.73
CA SER A 303 -22.65 -9.38 -13.76
C SER A 303 -22.20 -9.51 -12.30
N LEU A 304 -21.02 -10.08 -12.03
CA LEU A 304 -20.50 -10.38 -10.69
C LEU A 304 -19.40 -9.40 -10.24
N VAL A 305 -19.13 -8.36 -11.03
CA VAL A 305 -18.19 -7.28 -10.66
C VAL A 305 -18.61 -6.68 -9.32
N LYS A 306 -17.64 -6.53 -8.39
CA LYS A 306 -17.90 -5.94 -7.08
C LYS A 306 -18.45 -4.53 -7.21
N THR A 307 -19.52 -4.24 -6.45
CA THR A 307 -20.17 -2.92 -6.48
C THR A 307 -19.25 -1.85 -5.89
N PRO A 308 -19.46 -0.56 -6.23
CA PRO A 308 -18.74 0.55 -5.61
C PRO A 308 -18.73 0.52 -4.08
N GLU A 309 -19.87 0.16 -3.46
CA GLU A 309 -20.01 0.05 -2.00
C GLU A 309 -19.14 -1.08 -1.44
N LYS A 310 -19.09 -2.24 -2.13
CA LYS A 310 -18.22 -3.34 -1.73
C LYS A 310 -16.74 -2.97 -1.83
N LEU A 311 -16.34 -2.27 -2.89
CA LEU A 311 -14.98 -1.76 -3.04
C LEU A 311 -14.64 -0.71 -1.95
N PHE A 312 -15.59 0.12 -1.59
CA PHE A 312 -15.44 1.07 -0.48
C PHE A 312 -15.28 0.36 0.88
N ASP A 313 -16.05 -0.69 1.15
CA ASP A 313 -15.88 -1.51 2.36
C ASP A 313 -14.50 -2.21 2.38
N ILE A 314 -14.01 -2.70 1.23
CA ILE A 314 -12.66 -3.24 1.09
C ILE A 314 -11.60 -2.17 1.40
N TYR A 315 -11.76 -0.94 0.92
CA TYR A 315 -10.86 0.17 1.27
C TYR A 315 -10.82 0.43 2.78
N LEU A 316 -11.97 0.43 3.45
CA LEU A 316 -12.05 0.60 4.90
C LEU A 316 -11.42 -0.57 5.67
N THR A 317 -11.46 -1.79 5.13
CA THR A 317 -10.92 -3.00 5.78
C THR A 317 -9.47 -3.32 5.38
N SER A 318 -8.90 -2.62 4.42
CA SER A 318 -7.50 -2.71 3.99
C SER A 318 -6.72 -1.44 4.37
N VAL A 319 -6.85 -0.36 3.63
CA VAL A 319 -6.19 0.93 3.88
C VAL A 319 -6.60 1.49 5.24
N GLY A 320 -7.88 1.41 5.57
CA GLY A 320 -8.41 1.83 6.88
C GLY A 320 -7.93 0.98 8.06
N ARG A 321 -7.14 -0.06 7.83
CA ARG A 321 -6.48 -0.89 8.87
C ARG A 321 -4.96 -0.91 8.73
N GLY A 322 -4.40 0.11 8.07
CA GLY A 322 -2.96 0.33 7.99
C GLY A 322 -2.21 -0.50 6.95
N SER A 323 -2.93 -1.19 6.06
CA SER A 323 -2.38 -1.94 4.91
C SER A 323 -2.50 -1.13 3.63
N THR A 324 -1.90 -1.62 2.54
CA THR A 324 -2.13 -1.12 1.17
C THR A 324 -3.13 -2.04 0.49
N LEU A 325 -4.03 -1.49 -0.32
CA LEU A 325 -4.93 -2.25 -1.17
C LEU A 325 -4.26 -2.52 -2.52
N LEU A 326 -4.19 -3.78 -2.92
CA LEU A 326 -3.85 -4.22 -4.28
C LEU A 326 -5.09 -4.80 -4.94
N LEU A 327 -5.80 -3.99 -5.72
CA LEU A 327 -7.03 -4.39 -6.39
C LEU A 327 -6.73 -4.90 -7.80
N ASN A 328 -7.04 -6.16 -8.06
CA ASN A 328 -6.92 -6.72 -9.40
C ASN A 328 -8.08 -6.29 -10.31
N VAL A 329 -7.74 -5.82 -11.50
CA VAL A 329 -8.65 -5.42 -12.57
C VAL A 329 -8.19 -6.09 -13.86
N PRO A 330 -8.73 -7.26 -14.21
CA PRO A 330 -8.26 -8.01 -15.37
C PRO A 330 -8.83 -7.43 -16.68
N PRO A 331 -7.98 -7.20 -17.70
CA PRO A 331 -8.44 -6.87 -19.04
C PRO A 331 -9.23 -8.02 -19.66
N ASP A 332 -10.27 -7.69 -20.43
CA ASP A 332 -11.06 -8.65 -21.20
C ASP A 332 -10.28 -9.16 -22.43
N ARG A 333 -10.89 -10.04 -23.21
CA ARG A 333 -10.27 -10.64 -24.42
C ARG A 333 -9.92 -9.61 -25.49
N ARG A 334 -10.51 -8.41 -25.47
CA ARG A 334 -10.11 -7.28 -26.33
C ARG A 334 -8.78 -6.70 -25.91
N GLY A 335 -8.42 -6.80 -24.62
CA GLY A 335 -7.28 -6.15 -23.98
C GLY A 335 -7.63 -4.78 -23.39
N LEU A 336 -8.89 -4.59 -22.98
CA LEU A 336 -9.40 -3.39 -22.31
C LEU A 336 -9.92 -3.75 -20.91
N PHE A 337 -9.85 -2.82 -19.96
CA PHE A 337 -10.71 -2.96 -18.78
C PHE A 337 -12.17 -2.92 -19.23
N HIS A 338 -12.92 -3.92 -18.82
CA HIS A 338 -14.32 -4.06 -19.20
C HIS A 338 -15.15 -2.89 -18.64
N GLU A 339 -16.20 -2.49 -19.35
CA GLU A 339 -17.02 -1.32 -19.03
C GLU A 339 -17.65 -1.39 -17.64
N ASN A 340 -18.01 -2.60 -17.18
CA ASN A 340 -18.56 -2.83 -15.83
C ASN A 340 -17.50 -2.56 -14.75
N ASP A 341 -16.25 -2.98 -14.97
CA ASP A 341 -15.15 -2.75 -14.05
C ASP A 341 -14.83 -1.25 -13.95
N VAL A 342 -14.75 -0.57 -15.11
CA VAL A 342 -14.55 0.88 -15.17
C VAL A 342 -15.67 1.64 -14.45
N LYS A 343 -16.92 1.23 -14.63
CA LYS A 343 -18.08 1.81 -13.93
C LYS A 343 -17.98 1.62 -12.42
N ALA A 344 -17.62 0.42 -11.96
CA ALA A 344 -17.45 0.13 -10.54
C ALA A 344 -16.32 0.94 -9.92
N LEU A 345 -15.17 1.07 -10.59
CA LEU A 345 -14.03 1.88 -10.14
C LEU A 345 -14.40 3.36 -10.03
N ARG A 346 -15.09 3.93 -11.02
CA ARG A 346 -15.54 5.34 -10.98
C ARG A 346 -16.55 5.57 -9.87
N GLY A 347 -17.48 4.64 -9.66
CA GLY A 347 -18.43 4.70 -8.55
C GLY A 347 -17.71 4.66 -7.20
N PHE A 348 -16.73 3.78 -7.04
CA PHE A 348 -15.88 3.68 -5.85
C PHE A 348 -15.11 4.99 -5.58
N ALA A 349 -14.46 5.57 -6.59
CA ALA A 349 -13.78 6.86 -6.46
C ALA A 349 -14.74 7.99 -6.05
N SER A 350 -15.99 7.98 -6.55
CA SER A 350 -17.03 8.92 -6.13
C SER A 350 -17.40 8.76 -4.66
N LEU A 351 -17.49 7.51 -4.16
CA LEU A 351 -17.76 7.25 -2.74
C LEU A 351 -16.61 7.72 -1.85
N LEU A 352 -15.34 7.48 -2.25
CA LEU A 352 -14.17 8.00 -1.54
C LEU A 352 -14.19 9.53 -1.46
N LYS A 353 -14.45 10.20 -2.58
CA LYS A 353 -14.56 11.66 -2.62
C LYS A 353 -15.70 12.18 -1.75
N LYS A 354 -16.85 11.50 -1.73
CA LYS A 354 -17.98 11.85 -0.88
C LYS A 354 -17.65 11.69 0.61
N ALA A 355 -17.00 10.58 0.98
CA ALA A 355 -16.68 10.27 2.38
C ALA A 355 -15.54 11.14 2.93
N PHE A 356 -14.49 11.38 2.13
CA PHE A 356 -13.23 11.99 2.59
C PHE A 356 -12.88 13.30 1.87
N GLY A 357 -13.84 13.94 1.20
CA GLY A 357 -13.59 15.14 0.41
C GLY A 357 -13.43 16.43 1.23
N LYS A 358 -13.91 16.46 2.48
CA LYS A 358 -13.84 17.65 3.35
C LYS A 358 -13.51 17.26 4.77
N ASN A 359 -12.26 17.43 5.17
CA ASN A 359 -11.82 17.23 6.55
C ASN A 359 -12.33 18.36 7.45
N LEU A 360 -13.21 18.04 8.39
CA LEU A 360 -13.80 18.98 9.35
C LEU A 360 -12.80 19.43 10.42
N ALA A 361 -11.75 18.63 10.66
CA ALA A 361 -10.70 18.90 11.63
C ALA A 361 -9.50 19.66 11.06
N PHE A 362 -9.47 19.99 9.76
CA PHE A 362 -8.32 20.67 9.17
C PHE A 362 -8.10 22.03 9.84
N LYS A 363 -6.91 22.21 10.46
CA LYS A 363 -6.55 23.39 11.28
C LYS A 363 -7.50 23.69 12.44
N ALA A 364 -8.23 22.67 12.92
CA ALA A 364 -9.06 22.82 14.10
C ALA A 364 -8.19 23.00 15.35
N VAL A 365 -8.79 23.59 16.41
CA VAL A 365 -8.14 23.71 17.72
C VAL A 365 -8.02 22.32 18.35
N VAL A 366 -6.80 21.95 18.74
CA VAL A 366 -6.52 20.69 19.42
C VAL A 366 -5.87 20.98 20.78
N GLN A 367 -6.41 20.34 21.82
CA GLN A 367 -5.82 20.33 23.15
C GLN A 367 -5.33 18.91 23.47
N ALA A 368 -4.30 18.80 24.27
CA ALA A 368 -3.79 17.54 24.79
C ALA A 368 -3.63 17.63 26.30
N ASP A 369 -3.73 16.50 26.98
CA ASP A 369 -3.42 16.40 28.42
C ASP A 369 -1.94 16.69 28.71
N SER A 370 -1.06 16.37 27.75
CA SER A 370 0.36 16.70 27.80
C SER A 370 0.98 16.63 26.41
N TYR A 371 2.12 17.32 26.21
CA TYR A 371 2.95 17.16 25.03
C TYR A 371 4.43 17.38 25.36
N ARG A 372 5.29 16.76 24.60
CA ARG A 372 6.72 16.59 24.83
C ARG A 372 7.44 17.91 25.08
N GLY A 373 7.94 18.05 26.31
CA GLY A 373 8.73 19.21 26.74
C GLY A 373 8.04 20.55 26.51
N GLN A 374 6.72 20.60 26.39
CA GLN A 374 5.93 21.81 26.03
C GLN A 374 6.44 22.49 24.74
N SER A 375 7.10 21.73 23.86
CA SER A 375 7.71 22.25 22.63
C SER A 375 6.70 22.30 21.48
N ALA A 376 6.69 23.42 20.74
CA ALA A 376 5.87 23.57 19.52
C ALA A 376 6.14 22.47 18.47
N ALA A 377 7.34 21.88 18.46
CA ALA A 377 7.70 20.78 17.56
C ALA A 377 6.83 19.52 17.77
N TYR A 378 6.24 19.35 18.96
CA TYR A 378 5.42 18.18 19.35
C TYR A 378 4.03 18.58 19.84
N ALA A 379 3.59 19.78 19.47
CA ALA A 379 2.33 20.36 19.93
C ALA A 379 1.11 19.60 19.37
N PRO A 380 -0.03 19.61 20.09
CA PRO A 380 -1.25 18.92 19.65
C PRO A 380 -1.79 19.43 18.30
N LEU A 381 -1.55 20.69 17.92
CA LEU A 381 -1.98 21.25 16.65
C LEU A 381 -1.35 20.56 15.42
N ASN A 382 -0.23 19.89 15.58
CA ASN A 382 0.45 19.16 14.52
C ASN A 382 -0.39 18.01 13.94
N VAL A 383 -1.39 17.51 14.68
CA VAL A 383 -2.23 16.39 14.17
C VAL A 383 -3.32 16.86 13.20
N THR A 384 -3.54 18.16 13.05
CA THR A 384 -4.59 18.72 12.16
C THR A 384 -4.04 19.73 11.14
N ASP A 385 -2.71 19.89 11.06
CA ASP A 385 -2.05 20.86 10.17
C ASP A 385 -1.98 20.41 8.70
N GLY A 386 -2.24 19.14 8.42
CA GLY A 386 -2.18 18.53 7.08
C GLY A 386 -0.76 18.16 6.62
N ASN A 387 0.22 18.16 7.54
CA ASN A 387 1.60 17.81 7.26
C ASN A 387 1.96 16.46 7.91
N ALA A 388 2.18 15.43 7.10
CA ALA A 388 2.51 14.09 7.58
C ALA A 388 3.91 13.96 8.24
N ASP A 389 4.74 14.98 8.16
CA ASP A 389 6.09 15.00 8.74
C ASP A 389 6.14 15.71 10.10
N THR A 390 5.03 16.31 10.55
CA THR A 390 4.83 16.82 11.92
C THR A 390 4.00 15.82 12.74
N TYR A 391 4.11 15.88 14.07
CA TYR A 391 3.37 14.98 14.94
C TYR A 391 3.23 15.53 16.36
N TRP A 392 2.20 15.13 17.05
CA TRP A 392 2.10 15.23 18.50
C TRP A 392 2.80 14.05 19.17
N ALA A 393 3.47 14.31 20.29
CA ALA A 393 4.12 13.30 21.11
C ALA A 393 4.00 13.65 22.58
N THR A 394 3.91 12.63 23.46
CA THR A 394 4.08 12.77 24.92
C THR A 394 5.55 12.63 25.32
N ASP A 395 5.89 12.86 26.59
CA ASP A 395 7.20 12.57 27.16
C ASP A 395 7.48 11.05 27.19
N ASP A 396 8.76 10.67 27.27
CA ASP A 396 9.21 9.27 27.08
C ASP A 396 8.66 8.31 28.16
N ASP A 397 8.33 8.79 29.35
CA ASP A 397 7.78 8.01 30.46
C ASP A 397 6.28 7.71 30.33
N LYS A 398 5.60 8.30 29.33
CA LYS A 398 4.16 8.16 29.14
C LYS A 398 3.84 7.26 27.96
N THR A 399 3.10 6.19 28.22
CA THR A 399 2.56 5.27 27.22
C THR A 399 1.08 5.51 26.89
N THR A 400 0.50 6.55 27.48
CA THR A 400 -0.88 6.99 27.28
C THR A 400 -0.90 8.47 26.93
N GLY A 401 -2.03 8.97 26.44
CA GLY A 401 -2.23 10.39 26.18
C GLY A 401 -3.57 10.66 25.52
N GLN A 402 -3.99 11.92 25.56
CA GLN A 402 -5.31 12.33 25.09
C GLN A 402 -5.21 13.56 24.18
N LEU A 403 -5.97 13.53 23.11
CA LEU A 403 -6.18 14.63 22.16
C LEU A 403 -7.66 14.99 22.11
N GLU A 404 -8.00 16.25 22.28
CA GLU A 404 -9.35 16.78 22.14
C GLU A 404 -9.40 17.79 21.02
N VAL A 405 -10.15 17.46 19.94
CA VAL A 405 -10.36 18.32 18.76
C VAL A 405 -11.66 19.08 18.92
N THR A 406 -11.61 20.40 18.81
CA THR A 406 -12.79 21.27 18.78
C THR A 406 -13.07 21.66 17.33
N LEU A 407 -14.19 21.21 16.78
CA LEU A 407 -14.63 21.54 15.43
C LEU A 407 -15.06 23.01 15.35
N PRO A 408 -14.82 23.72 14.23
CA PRO A 408 -15.22 25.11 14.07
C PRO A 408 -16.74 25.34 14.21
N VAL A 409 -17.51 24.34 13.80
CA VAL A 409 -18.99 24.31 13.93
C VAL A 409 -19.45 22.88 14.29
N ALA A 410 -20.60 22.76 14.90
CA ALA A 410 -21.22 21.44 15.12
C ALA A 410 -21.50 20.76 13.77
N ALA A 411 -21.09 19.52 13.65
CA ALA A 411 -21.22 18.76 12.41
C ALA A 411 -21.61 17.30 12.66
N ALA A 412 -22.20 16.67 11.66
CA ALA A 412 -22.41 15.22 11.65
C ALA A 412 -21.08 14.53 11.33
N VAL A 413 -20.57 13.75 12.23
CA VAL A 413 -19.31 12.98 12.11
C VAL A 413 -19.65 11.53 11.84
N GLN A 414 -19.02 10.95 10.79
CA GLN A 414 -19.21 9.55 10.41
C GLN A 414 -17.90 8.78 10.26
N TYR A 415 -16.79 9.47 9.95
CA TYR A 415 -15.48 8.86 9.84
C TYR A 415 -14.43 9.63 10.64
N ILE A 416 -13.54 8.88 11.26
CA ILE A 416 -12.37 9.42 11.95
C ILE A 416 -11.14 8.70 11.41
N VAL A 417 -10.13 9.46 11.01
CA VAL A 417 -8.86 8.93 10.49
C VAL A 417 -7.75 9.28 11.46
N LEU A 418 -6.97 8.29 11.84
CA LEU A 418 -5.79 8.42 12.69
C LEU A 418 -4.56 7.90 11.97
N GLN A 419 -3.40 8.54 12.14
CA GLN A 419 -2.11 8.06 11.65
C GLN A 419 -1.05 8.22 12.73
N GLU A 420 -0.24 7.16 12.94
CA GLU A 420 0.98 7.26 13.73
C GLU A 420 2.12 7.82 12.87
N TYR A 421 3.06 8.50 13.50
CA TYR A 421 4.34 8.85 12.88
C TYR A 421 5.24 7.61 12.84
N ILE A 422 4.98 6.71 11.91
CA ILE A 422 5.61 5.38 11.82
C ILE A 422 7.10 5.41 11.49
N GLN A 423 7.65 6.54 11.06
CA GLN A 423 9.09 6.73 10.84
C GLN A 423 9.91 6.43 12.09
N LEU A 424 9.31 6.59 13.27
CA LEU A 424 9.90 6.23 14.57
C LEU A 424 9.33 4.94 15.16
N GLY A 425 8.70 4.10 14.35
CA GLY A 425 8.13 2.80 14.71
C GLY A 425 6.65 2.88 15.11
N GLN A 426 5.96 1.76 14.98
CA GLN A 426 4.56 1.61 15.37
C GLN A 426 4.46 1.36 16.89
N ARG A 427 3.58 2.09 17.59
CA ARG A 427 3.56 2.13 19.06
C ARG A 427 2.20 1.84 19.68
N VAL A 428 1.12 2.38 19.12
CA VAL A 428 -0.21 2.30 19.73
C VAL A 428 -0.72 0.86 19.74
N LYS A 429 -1.14 0.40 20.92
CA LYS A 429 -1.75 -0.92 21.14
C LYS A 429 -3.26 -0.82 21.27
N THR A 430 -3.77 0.19 21.99
CA THR A 430 -5.21 0.40 22.18
C THR A 430 -5.54 1.88 22.31
N PHE A 431 -6.73 2.24 21.84
CA PHE A 431 -7.26 3.60 21.96
C PHE A 431 -8.80 3.60 21.99
N THR A 432 -9.37 4.68 22.52
CA THR A 432 -10.81 4.96 22.48
C THR A 432 -11.08 6.30 21.83
N VAL A 433 -12.28 6.44 21.27
CA VAL A 433 -12.76 7.70 20.70
C VAL A 433 -14.12 8.05 21.30
N GLU A 434 -14.26 9.30 21.72
CA GLU A 434 -15.47 9.84 22.31
C GLU A 434 -15.93 11.08 21.54
N ALA A 435 -17.22 11.35 21.55
CA ALA A 435 -17.81 12.59 21.08
C ALA A 435 -18.55 13.30 22.22
N LEU A 436 -18.48 14.63 22.22
CA LEU A 436 -19.25 15.45 23.19
C LEU A 436 -20.69 15.53 22.73
N THR A 437 -21.61 15.05 23.58
CA THR A 437 -23.07 15.13 23.40
C THR A 437 -23.68 16.09 24.41
N LYS A 438 -24.98 16.34 24.32
CA LYS A 438 -25.72 17.10 25.34
C LYS A 438 -25.65 16.47 26.75
N ASP A 439 -25.45 15.14 26.79
CA ASP A 439 -25.39 14.36 28.04
C ASP A 439 -23.94 14.13 28.53
N GLY A 440 -22.95 14.83 27.92
CA GLY A 440 -21.54 14.70 28.23
C GLY A 440 -20.77 13.86 27.19
N TRP A 441 -19.57 13.42 27.53
CA TRP A 441 -18.73 12.59 26.68
C TRP A 441 -19.29 11.18 26.52
N LYS A 442 -19.42 10.73 25.29
CA LYS A 442 -19.93 9.41 24.95
C LYS A 442 -18.88 8.68 24.12
N LYS A 443 -18.48 7.47 24.54
CA LYS A 443 -17.65 6.59 23.72
C LYS A 443 -18.40 6.20 22.45
N ILE A 444 -17.82 6.47 21.28
CA ILE A 444 -18.40 6.21 19.96
C ILE A 444 -17.71 5.06 19.23
N THR A 445 -16.44 4.81 19.56
CA THR A 445 -15.69 3.65 19.03
C THR A 445 -14.42 3.43 19.86
N GLU A 446 -13.76 2.31 19.58
CA GLU A 446 -12.45 1.96 20.12
C GLU A 446 -11.67 1.14 19.08
N GLY A 447 -10.39 0.96 19.28
CA GLY A 447 -9.56 0.17 18.40
C GLY A 447 -8.26 -0.28 19.07
N THR A 448 -7.53 -1.10 18.34
CA THR A 448 -6.24 -1.61 18.75
C THR A 448 -5.11 -0.80 18.12
N THR A 449 -4.48 -1.30 17.07
CA THR A 449 -3.38 -0.61 16.37
C THR A 449 -3.89 0.55 15.52
N ILE A 450 -3.08 1.61 15.38
CA ILE A 450 -3.27 2.67 14.40
C ILE A 450 -2.37 2.42 13.18
N GLY A 451 -1.06 2.39 13.36
CA GLY A 451 -0.10 2.21 12.27
C GLY A 451 -0.09 3.37 11.28
N TYR A 452 0.18 3.06 10.00
CA TYR A 452 0.20 4.08 8.95
C TYR A 452 -1.13 4.84 8.84
N LYS A 453 -2.26 4.12 8.84
CA LYS A 453 -3.60 4.72 8.76
C LYS A 453 -4.66 3.84 9.43
N ARG A 454 -5.50 4.44 10.24
CA ARG A 454 -6.68 3.82 10.82
C ARG A 454 -7.92 4.64 10.46
N ILE A 455 -8.87 4.06 9.76
CA ILE A 455 -10.18 4.68 9.45
C ILE A 455 -11.24 3.99 10.31
N LEU A 456 -11.95 4.79 11.08
CA LEU A 456 -13.05 4.34 11.94
C LEU A 456 -14.37 4.84 11.35
N LYS A 457 -15.23 3.93 10.92
CA LYS A 457 -16.60 4.23 10.50
C LYS A 457 -17.51 4.08 11.72
N ILE A 458 -18.28 5.13 12.04
CA ILE A 458 -19.20 5.16 13.16
C ILE A 458 -20.63 5.45 12.69
N ALA A 459 -21.62 5.21 13.55
CA ALA A 459 -22.96 5.78 13.34
C ALA A 459 -22.86 7.31 13.35
N PRO A 460 -23.49 8.02 12.40
CA PRO A 460 -23.42 9.48 12.36
C PRO A 460 -23.83 10.11 13.70
N ILE A 461 -22.99 11.03 14.21
CA ILE A 461 -23.22 11.74 15.46
C ILE A 461 -22.96 13.24 15.28
N HIS A 462 -23.91 14.09 15.72
CA HIS A 462 -23.71 15.53 15.73
C HIS A 462 -22.90 15.94 16.97
N THR A 463 -21.76 16.58 16.76
CA THR A 463 -20.89 17.02 17.85
C THR A 463 -20.09 18.27 17.48
N THR A 464 -19.63 18.99 18.51
CA THR A 464 -18.63 20.06 18.39
C THR A 464 -17.23 19.60 18.78
N LYS A 465 -17.10 18.42 19.46
CA LYS A 465 -15.80 17.96 19.96
C LYS A 465 -15.67 16.46 19.85
N VAL A 466 -14.47 16.01 19.45
CA VAL A 466 -14.06 14.61 19.42
C VAL A 466 -12.80 14.46 20.28
N ARG A 467 -12.77 13.42 21.09
CA ARG A 467 -11.64 13.07 21.95
C ARG A 467 -11.08 11.71 21.56
N VAL A 468 -9.77 11.65 21.36
CA VAL A 468 -9.03 10.41 21.13
C VAL A 468 -8.11 10.17 22.31
N SER A 469 -8.27 9.03 22.98
CA SER A 469 -7.46 8.64 24.13
C SER A 469 -6.66 7.39 23.78
N ILE A 470 -5.32 7.51 23.72
CA ILE A 470 -4.42 6.37 23.64
C ILE A 470 -4.33 5.75 25.01
N THR A 471 -4.82 4.51 25.17
CA THR A 471 -4.94 3.82 26.45
C THR A 471 -3.80 2.87 26.75
N ASP A 472 -3.06 2.43 25.72
CA ASP A 472 -1.81 1.66 25.84
C ASP A 472 -0.96 1.80 24.58
N ALA A 473 0.36 1.93 24.77
CA ALA A 473 1.34 1.97 23.69
C ALA A 473 2.68 1.33 24.12
N LYS A 474 3.52 0.97 23.16
CA LYS A 474 4.87 0.40 23.42
C LYS A 474 5.87 1.42 23.97
N ALA A 475 5.64 2.69 23.68
CA ALA A 475 6.41 3.85 24.12
C ALA A 475 5.52 5.09 24.02
N CYS A 476 6.04 6.29 24.26
CA CYS A 476 5.28 7.53 24.10
C CYS A 476 4.57 7.57 22.74
N PRO A 477 3.24 7.79 22.69
CA PRO A 477 2.48 7.81 21.43
C PRO A 477 2.91 8.99 20.54
N LEU A 478 2.90 8.74 19.22
CA LEU A 478 3.22 9.71 18.19
C LEU A 478 2.08 9.72 17.17
N ILE A 479 1.27 10.76 17.15
CA ILE A 479 0.17 10.90 16.19
C ILE A 479 0.52 12.02 15.20
N SER A 480 0.62 11.66 13.92
CA SER A 480 0.95 12.60 12.84
C SER A 480 -0.29 13.19 12.16
N ASN A 481 -1.45 12.51 12.26
CA ASN A 481 -2.64 13.00 11.59
C ASN A 481 -3.92 12.54 12.31
N LEU A 482 -4.89 13.46 12.41
CA LEU A 482 -6.25 13.22 12.86
C LEU A 482 -7.22 13.99 11.97
N GLU A 483 -8.05 13.24 11.25
CA GLU A 483 -9.06 13.82 10.36
C GLU A 483 -10.45 13.38 10.80
N ILE A 484 -11.43 14.23 10.54
CA ILE A 484 -12.84 14.02 10.91
C ILE A 484 -13.72 14.33 9.71
N TYR A 485 -14.64 13.40 9.40
CA TYR A 485 -15.52 13.51 8.23
C TYR A 485 -16.96 13.18 8.56
#